data_75b2bf85122246281adeec200f1ea85b
#
_entry.id   75b2bf85122246281adeec200f1ea85b
#
_cell.length_a   1.000
_cell.length_b   1.000
_cell.length_c   1.000
_cell.angle_alpha   90.00
_cell.angle_beta   90.00
_cell.angle_gamma   90.00
#
_symmetry.space_group_name_H-M   'P 1'
#
loop_
_entity.id
_entity.type
_entity.pdbx_description
1 polymer ?
#
loop_
_entity_poly.entity_id
_entity_poly.type
_entity_poly.pdbx_seq_one_letter_code
_entity_poly.pdbx_strand_id
1 'polypeptide(L)'
;MPKQEGQKSKLLALLHIFEQQTDEEHLLNVPQLVELLARQGILCERKSVYSDIDALNALGYDIRLRRGRSGGYWMATRPFELAELKLLVDAVQSSRVISKASSDKLIHKLEGLASQYEGSQLQRQVYVDGRTKSAKKDLPYSVDALFTAINTGRMVRFRYKKAGRPAPYTISPWQMAWENGCYYLIAYQDEKEPVGIRHYRVDKMAGVTVLDEPRRGKEQFADLDLPAYLKKHFQMFGGPEYRVTLRCTSDLESAMRERFGASPIFVPEGKEHFHFDVPVCV
;
A
#
# COMPACT_ATOMS: atom_id res chain seq x y z
N MET A 1 -35.58 -22.72 25.88
CA MET A 1 -35.50 -22.30 24.48
C MET A 1 -34.04 -22.16 24.05
N PRO A 2 -33.42 -23.15 23.38
CA PRO A 2 -32.03 -23.06 22.94
C PRO A 2 -31.91 -22.80 21.42
N LYS A 3 -32.90 -22.14 20.78
CA LYS A 3 -32.96 -21.98 19.33
C LYS A 3 -32.19 -20.76 18.76
N GLN A 4 -31.75 -19.78 19.56
CA GLN A 4 -31.16 -18.55 19.02
C GLN A 4 -29.64 -18.56 18.84
N GLU A 5 -28.89 -19.31 19.65
CA GLU A 5 -27.43 -19.35 19.49
C GLU A 5 -26.98 -20.06 18.20
N GLY A 6 -27.63 -21.17 17.86
CA GLY A 6 -27.31 -21.94 16.64
C GLY A 6 -27.66 -21.20 15.34
N GLN A 7 -28.66 -20.29 15.33
CA GLN A 7 -29.03 -19.57 14.12
C GLN A 7 -28.02 -18.47 13.74
N LYS A 8 -27.49 -17.73 14.72
CA LYS A 8 -26.47 -16.70 14.47
C LYS A 8 -25.17 -17.32 13.93
N SER A 9 -24.73 -18.40 14.54
CA SER A 9 -23.54 -19.14 14.09
C SER A 9 -23.72 -19.71 12.67
N LYS A 10 -24.93 -20.18 12.35
CA LYS A 10 -25.26 -20.70 11.02
C LYS A 10 -25.15 -19.64 9.94
N LEU A 11 -25.70 -18.44 10.16
CA LEU A 11 -25.70 -17.34 9.18
C LEU A 11 -24.25 -16.91 8.88
N LEU A 12 -23.42 -16.77 9.91
CA LEU A 12 -22.01 -16.42 9.75
C LEU A 12 -21.20 -17.53 9.06
N ALA A 13 -21.45 -18.80 9.40
CA ALA A 13 -20.82 -19.92 8.73
C ALA A 13 -21.23 -20.02 7.25
N LEU A 14 -22.50 -19.79 6.93
CA LEU A 14 -23.00 -19.75 5.57
C LEU A 14 -22.36 -18.60 4.77
N LEU A 15 -22.28 -17.41 5.35
CA LEU A 15 -21.57 -16.27 4.75
C LEU A 15 -20.12 -16.63 4.44
N HIS A 16 -19.40 -17.19 5.41
CA HIS A 16 -18.01 -17.61 5.22
C HIS A 16 -17.83 -18.66 4.12
N ILE A 17 -18.78 -19.61 4.00
CA ILE A 17 -18.80 -20.56 2.88
C ILE A 17 -18.92 -19.82 1.55
N PHE A 18 -19.83 -18.85 1.44
CA PHE A 18 -19.97 -18.07 0.23
C PHE A 18 -18.72 -17.24 -0.10
N GLU A 19 -18.10 -16.61 0.90
CA GLU A 19 -16.89 -15.83 0.72
C GLU A 19 -15.71 -16.68 0.24
N GLN A 20 -15.54 -17.88 0.78
CA GLN A 20 -14.34 -18.69 0.55
C GLN A 20 -14.50 -19.72 -0.56
N GLN A 21 -15.69 -20.28 -0.74
CA GLN A 21 -15.89 -21.47 -1.59
C GLN A 21 -16.77 -21.24 -2.82
N THR A 22 -17.11 -19.98 -3.11
CA THR A 22 -17.91 -19.68 -4.31
C THR A 22 -17.31 -18.53 -5.11
N ASP A 23 -17.52 -18.55 -6.39
CA ASP A 23 -17.31 -17.48 -7.38
C ASP A 23 -18.16 -17.76 -8.62
N GLU A 24 -17.99 -16.99 -9.71
CA GLU A 24 -18.79 -17.16 -10.93
C GLU A 24 -18.65 -18.54 -11.60
N GLU A 25 -17.53 -19.22 -11.39
CA GLU A 25 -17.27 -20.56 -11.95
C GLU A 25 -17.58 -21.69 -10.95
N HIS A 26 -17.52 -21.40 -9.64
CA HIS A 26 -17.67 -22.35 -8.55
C HIS A 26 -18.94 -22.06 -7.75
N LEU A 27 -20.04 -22.66 -8.16
CA LEU A 27 -21.36 -22.51 -7.54
C LEU A 27 -21.63 -23.67 -6.57
N LEU A 28 -22.37 -23.36 -5.51
CA LEU A 28 -22.83 -24.36 -4.54
C LEU A 28 -24.34 -24.48 -4.56
N ASN A 29 -24.86 -25.67 -4.73
CA ASN A 29 -26.29 -25.95 -4.58
C ASN A 29 -26.65 -26.12 -3.09
N VAL A 30 -27.96 -26.04 -2.77
CA VAL A 30 -28.41 -26.09 -1.37
C VAL A 30 -28.03 -27.40 -0.67
N PRO A 31 -28.08 -28.59 -1.27
CA PRO A 31 -27.55 -29.82 -0.66
C PRO A 31 -26.07 -29.70 -0.25
N GLN A 32 -25.24 -29.13 -1.13
CA GLN A 32 -23.80 -28.91 -0.81
C GLN A 32 -23.62 -27.91 0.33
N LEU A 33 -24.40 -26.82 0.37
CA LEU A 33 -24.36 -25.87 1.48
C LEU A 33 -24.76 -26.52 2.81
N VAL A 34 -25.81 -27.36 2.82
CA VAL A 34 -26.21 -28.12 4.02
C VAL A 34 -25.12 -29.08 4.47
N GLU A 35 -24.45 -29.77 3.53
CA GLU A 35 -23.35 -30.67 3.84
C GLU A 35 -22.15 -29.90 4.44
N LEU A 36 -21.77 -28.77 3.85
CA LEU A 36 -20.66 -27.93 4.35
C LEU A 36 -20.96 -27.38 5.75
N LEU A 37 -22.19 -26.96 6.03
CA LEU A 37 -22.60 -26.54 7.36
C LEU A 37 -22.56 -27.73 8.35
N ALA A 38 -23.01 -28.90 7.95
CA ALA A 38 -22.96 -30.11 8.78
C ALA A 38 -21.53 -30.50 9.13
N ARG A 39 -20.55 -30.35 8.22
CA ARG A 39 -19.11 -30.56 8.49
C ARG A 39 -18.56 -29.60 9.55
N GLN A 40 -19.16 -28.43 9.71
CA GLN A 40 -18.86 -27.46 10.77
C GLN A 40 -19.67 -27.68 12.06
N GLY A 41 -20.41 -28.80 12.14
CA GLY A 41 -21.24 -29.15 13.30
C GLY A 41 -22.60 -28.42 13.33
N ILE A 42 -23.00 -27.76 12.23
CA ILE A 42 -24.25 -27.01 12.14
C ILE A 42 -25.26 -27.80 11.33
N LEU A 43 -26.20 -28.44 12.00
CA LEU A 43 -27.29 -29.18 11.37
C LEU A 43 -28.44 -28.23 11.00
N CYS A 44 -28.88 -28.25 9.76
CA CYS A 44 -29.97 -27.40 9.29
C CYS A 44 -30.77 -28.04 8.17
N GLU A 45 -32.00 -27.57 8.00
CA GLU A 45 -32.88 -27.97 6.89
C GLU A 45 -32.67 -27.08 5.66
N ARG A 46 -32.94 -27.62 4.48
CA ARG A 46 -32.86 -26.87 3.19
C ARG A 46 -33.66 -25.58 3.19
N LYS A 47 -34.89 -25.59 3.77
CA LYS A 47 -35.75 -24.39 3.83
C LYS A 47 -35.09 -23.25 4.62
N SER A 48 -34.36 -23.57 5.69
CA SER A 48 -33.68 -22.55 6.49
C SER A 48 -32.49 -21.93 5.77
N VAL A 49 -31.83 -22.67 4.83
CA VAL A 49 -30.72 -22.11 4.03
C VAL A 49 -31.27 -21.06 3.04
N TYR A 50 -32.42 -21.27 2.42
CA TYR A 50 -33.04 -20.26 1.56
C TYR A 50 -33.34 -18.96 2.33
N SER A 51 -33.95 -19.09 3.53
CA SER A 51 -34.22 -17.94 4.38
C SER A 51 -32.97 -17.20 4.81
N ASP A 52 -31.85 -17.92 5.06
CA ASP A 52 -30.58 -17.29 5.41
C ASP A 52 -29.95 -16.57 4.20
N ILE A 53 -30.06 -17.12 2.99
CA ILE A 53 -29.60 -16.44 1.76
C ILE A 53 -30.40 -15.15 1.54
N ASP A 54 -31.71 -15.19 1.72
CA ASP A 54 -32.57 -14.01 1.62
C ASP A 54 -32.17 -12.97 2.67
N ALA A 55 -31.87 -13.40 3.90
CA ALA A 55 -31.40 -12.51 4.96
C ALA A 55 -30.03 -11.89 4.65
N LEU A 56 -29.08 -12.66 4.10
CA LEU A 56 -27.78 -12.13 3.67
C LEU A 56 -27.95 -11.10 2.55
N ASN A 57 -28.79 -11.37 1.56
CA ASN A 57 -29.10 -10.43 0.48
C ASN A 57 -29.76 -9.15 1.02
N ALA A 58 -30.65 -9.25 2.00
CA ALA A 58 -31.28 -8.10 2.66
C ALA A 58 -30.26 -7.26 3.45
N LEU A 59 -29.15 -7.86 3.90
CA LEU A 59 -28.03 -7.18 4.56
C LEU A 59 -27.02 -6.57 3.57
N GLY A 60 -27.24 -6.70 2.26
CA GLY A 60 -26.42 -6.10 1.21
C GLY A 60 -25.36 -7.02 0.60
N TYR A 61 -25.34 -8.31 0.94
CA TYR A 61 -24.52 -9.29 0.21
C TYR A 61 -25.20 -9.64 -1.11
N ASP A 62 -24.41 -9.77 -2.17
CA ASP A 62 -24.94 -10.10 -3.51
C ASP A 62 -24.78 -11.60 -3.80
N ILE A 63 -25.64 -12.41 -3.20
CA ILE A 63 -25.68 -13.85 -3.42
C ILE A 63 -26.70 -14.16 -4.53
N ARG A 64 -26.19 -14.61 -5.68
CA ARG A 64 -27.00 -14.87 -6.88
C ARG A 64 -27.22 -16.36 -7.09
N LEU A 65 -28.28 -16.67 -7.80
CA LEU A 65 -28.68 -18.03 -8.23
C LEU A 65 -28.53 -18.18 -9.73
N ARG A 66 -27.70 -19.12 -10.17
CA ARG A 66 -27.73 -19.63 -11.55
C ARG A 66 -28.60 -20.88 -11.60
N ARG A 67 -29.62 -20.86 -12.45
CA ARG A 67 -30.50 -22.01 -12.67
C ARG A 67 -29.88 -22.98 -13.68
N GLY A 68 -30.23 -24.27 -13.61
CA GLY A 68 -29.79 -25.28 -14.57
C GLY A 68 -29.21 -26.52 -13.89
N ARG A 69 -28.76 -27.48 -14.71
CA ARG A 69 -28.24 -28.78 -14.22
C ARG A 69 -26.96 -28.60 -13.35
N SER A 70 -26.12 -27.63 -13.67
CA SER A 70 -24.93 -27.25 -12.91
C SER A 70 -25.12 -25.93 -12.15
N GLY A 71 -26.40 -25.60 -11.81
CA GLY A 71 -26.74 -24.37 -11.15
C GLY A 71 -26.45 -24.41 -9.64
N GLY A 72 -26.35 -23.22 -9.05
CA GLY A 72 -26.10 -23.05 -7.63
C GLY A 72 -26.03 -21.58 -7.28
N TYR A 73 -25.74 -21.33 -6.03
CA TYR A 73 -25.54 -19.99 -5.48
C TYR A 73 -24.08 -19.64 -5.43
N TRP A 74 -23.77 -18.36 -5.61
CA TRP A 74 -22.43 -17.81 -5.45
C TRP A 74 -22.49 -16.36 -4.98
N MET A 75 -21.44 -15.89 -4.34
CA MET A 75 -21.25 -14.48 -4.00
C MET A 75 -20.74 -13.74 -5.25
N ALA A 76 -21.58 -12.88 -5.83
CA ALA A 76 -21.30 -12.21 -7.08
C ALA A 76 -20.46 -10.93 -6.90
N THR A 77 -20.60 -10.22 -5.79
CA THR A 77 -19.89 -8.98 -5.51
C THR A 77 -19.03 -9.13 -4.27
N ARG A 78 -17.78 -8.70 -4.37
CA ARG A 78 -16.80 -8.69 -3.29
C ARG A 78 -16.28 -7.27 -3.09
N PRO A 79 -15.65 -6.96 -1.92
CA PRO A 79 -15.03 -5.64 -1.69
C PRO A 79 -13.97 -5.27 -2.73
N PHE A 80 -13.31 -6.26 -3.32
CA PHE A 80 -12.31 -6.10 -4.37
C PHE A 80 -12.58 -7.07 -5.51
N GLU A 81 -12.40 -6.59 -6.74
CA GLU A 81 -12.34 -7.46 -7.92
C GLU A 81 -10.98 -8.20 -7.97
N LEU A 82 -10.96 -9.36 -8.63
CA LEU A 82 -9.72 -10.15 -8.77
C LEU A 82 -8.60 -9.35 -9.44
N ALA A 83 -8.92 -8.50 -10.41
CA ALA A 83 -7.94 -7.62 -11.07
C ALA A 83 -7.32 -6.60 -10.10
N GLU A 84 -8.13 -6.02 -9.20
CA GLU A 84 -7.65 -5.09 -8.18
C GLU A 84 -6.76 -5.80 -7.16
N LEU A 85 -7.14 -7.01 -6.73
CA LEU A 85 -6.30 -7.81 -5.83
C LEU A 85 -4.95 -8.17 -6.48
N LYS A 86 -4.91 -8.47 -7.78
CA LYS A 86 -3.65 -8.69 -8.52
C LYS A 86 -2.76 -7.46 -8.46
N LEU A 87 -3.29 -6.26 -8.71
CA LEU A 87 -2.54 -5.01 -8.60
C LEU A 87 -2.01 -4.76 -7.18
N LEU A 88 -2.82 -5.04 -6.15
CA LEU A 88 -2.38 -4.92 -4.75
C LEU A 88 -1.27 -5.91 -4.41
N VAL A 89 -1.37 -7.16 -4.86
CA VAL A 89 -0.33 -8.18 -4.69
C VAL A 89 0.97 -7.73 -5.36
N ASP A 90 0.90 -7.24 -6.60
CA ASP A 90 2.07 -6.74 -7.33
C ASP A 90 2.71 -5.53 -6.64
N ALA A 91 1.91 -4.60 -6.11
CA ALA A 91 2.40 -3.46 -5.34
C ALA A 91 3.13 -3.91 -4.06
N VAL A 92 2.59 -4.88 -3.31
CA VAL A 92 3.24 -5.46 -2.13
C VAL A 92 4.52 -6.21 -2.51
N GLN A 93 4.50 -6.96 -3.61
CA GLN A 93 5.63 -7.76 -4.05
C GLN A 93 6.78 -6.88 -4.57
N SER A 94 6.47 -5.83 -5.33
CA SER A 94 7.46 -4.88 -5.87
C SER A 94 8.02 -3.93 -4.84
N SER A 95 7.37 -3.75 -3.70
CA SER A 95 7.79 -2.84 -2.64
C SER A 95 9.16 -3.22 -2.07
N ARG A 96 10.10 -2.25 -2.06
CA ARG A 96 11.43 -2.40 -1.44
C ARG A 96 11.41 -2.26 0.07
N VAL A 97 10.42 -1.55 0.60
CA VAL A 97 10.32 -1.21 2.03
C VAL A 97 9.72 -2.35 2.86
N ILE A 98 9.00 -3.27 2.23
CA ILE A 98 8.39 -4.41 2.91
C ILE A 98 9.35 -5.61 2.84
N SER A 99 9.67 -6.21 3.99
CA SER A 99 10.49 -7.42 4.02
C SER A 99 9.80 -8.58 3.30
N LYS A 100 10.58 -9.56 2.81
CA LYS A 100 10.02 -10.76 2.15
C LYS A 100 8.96 -11.44 3.01
N ALA A 101 9.27 -11.70 4.28
CA ALA A 101 8.36 -12.36 5.21
C ALA A 101 7.07 -11.54 5.47
N SER A 102 7.17 -10.20 5.50
CA SER A 102 6.00 -9.33 5.65
C SER A 102 5.18 -9.27 4.35
N SER A 103 5.83 -9.29 3.18
CA SER A 103 5.14 -9.38 1.89
C SER A 103 4.35 -10.67 1.78
N ASP A 104 4.96 -11.82 2.09
CA ASP A 104 4.29 -13.12 2.03
C ASP A 104 3.05 -13.16 2.96
N LYS A 105 3.15 -12.57 4.16
CA LYS A 105 2.00 -12.45 5.09
C LYS A 105 0.90 -11.53 4.57
N LEU A 106 1.26 -10.40 3.94
CA LEU A 106 0.27 -9.46 3.38
C LEU A 106 -0.42 -10.08 2.17
N ILE A 107 0.33 -10.74 1.29
CA ILE A 107 -0.22 -11.44 0.13
C ILE A 107 -1.22 -12.51 0.58
N HIS A 108 -0.87 -13.32 1.58
CA HIS A 108 -1.79 -14.32 2.12
C HIS A 108 -3.09 -13.70 2.70
N LYS A 109 -3.02 -12.50 3.29
CA LYS A 109 -4.23 -11.79 3.71
C LYS A 109 -5.06 -11.29 2.53
N LEU A 110 -4.42 -10.84 1.45
CA LEU A 110 -5.11 -10.42 0.22
C LEU A 110 -5.77 -11.60 -0.48
N GLU A 111 -5.12 -12.76 -0.51
CA GLU A 111 -5.68 -14.03 -1.02
C GLU A 111 -7.00 -14.37 -0.31
N GLY A 112 -7.08 -14.15 1.01
CA GLY A 112 -8.29 -14.37 1.81
C GLY A 112 -9.47 -13.45 1.52
N LEU A 113 -9.29 -12.39 0.71
CA LEU A 113 -10.37 -11.50 0.26
C LEU A 113 -11.07 -11.99 -1.03
N ALA A 114 -10.51 -13.00 -1.68
CA ALA A 114 -11.07 -13.68 -2.83
C ALA A 114 -11.61 -15.08 -2.44
N SER A 115 -12.24 -15.78 -3.39
CA SER A 115 -12.52 -17.21 -3.20
C SER A 115 -11.20 -18.00 -3.12
N GLN A 116 -11.23 -19.21 -2.54
CA GLN A 116 -10.05 -20.09 -2.53
C GLN A 116 -9.53 -20.42 -3.93
N TYR A 117 -10.40 -20.40 -4.94
CA TYR A 117 -10.05 -20.67 -6.34
C TYR A 117 -9.39 -19.46 -7.00
N GLU A 118 -9.96 -18.28 -6.82
CA GLU A 118 -9.40 -17.00 -7.30
C GLU A 118 -8.13 -16.63 -6.54
N GLY A 119 -8.10 -16.84 -5.21
CA GLY A 119 -6.94 -16.60 -4.36
C GLY A 119 -5.70 -17.37 -4.82
N SER A 120 -5.89 -18.61 -5.29
CA SER A 120 -4.80 -19.42 -5.87
C SER A 120 -4.18 -18.78 -7.12
N GLN A 121 -4.94 -17.99 -7.88
CA GLN A 121 -4.47 -17.27 -9.06
C GLN A 121 -3.66 -16.01 -8.73
N LEU A 122 -3.75 -15.51 -7.47
CA LEU A 122 -2.98 -14.35 -7.00
C LEU A 122 -1.50 -14.68 -6.76
N GLN A 123 -1.11 -15.95 -6.86
CA GLN A 123 0.27 -16.37 -6.63
C GLN A 123 1.18 -15.86 -7.75
N ARG A 124 2.22 -15.17 -7.32
CA ARG A 124 3.45 -14.68 -7.99
C ARG A 124 3.49 -14.81 -9.52
N GLN A 125 2.81 -13.92 -10.22
CA GLN A 125 2.92 -13.81 -11.68
C GLN A 125 3.96 -12.77 -12.10
N VAL A 126 4.33 -11.80 -11.25
CA VAL A 126 5.30 -10.76 -11.54
C VAL A 126 6.65 -11.10 -10.94
N TYR A 127 7.64 -11.29 -11.82
CA TYR A 127 9.04 -11.44 -11.40
C TYR A 127 9.65 -10.06 -11.16
N VAL A 128 10.08 -9.81 -9.91
CA VAL A 128 10.76 -8.57 -9.52
C VAL A 128 12.26 -8.83 -9.49
N ASP A 129 12.95 -8.44 -10.56
CA ASP A 129 14.40 -8.65 -10.69
C ASP A 129 15.20 -7.76 -9.72
N GLY A 130 16.24 -8.36 -9.12
CA GLY A 130 17.37 -7.69 -8.46
C GLY A 130 17.08 -6.72 -7.32
N ARG A 131 15.82 -6.60 -6.84
CA ARG A 131 15.47 -5.67 -5.78
C ARG A 131 15.71 -6.26 -4.39
N THR A 132 16.75 -5.80 -3.72
CA THR A 132 17.00 -6.14 -2.31
C THR A 132 15.87 -5.55 -1.45
N LYS A 133 15.01 -6.41 -0.91
CA LYS A 133 13.98 -6.00 0.05
C LYS A 133 14.60 -5.59 1.38
N SER A 134 13.97 -4.65 2.07
CA SER A 134 14.40 -4.25 3.40
C SER A 134 14.41 -5.46 4.36
N ALA A 135 15.46 -5.60 5.14
CA ALA A 135 15.52 -6.60 6.21
C ALA A 135 14.77 -6.16 7.49
N LYS A 136 14.27 -4.92 7.54
CA LYS A 136 13.66 -4.34 8.75
C LYS A 136 12.20 -4.73 8.89
N LYS A 137 11.90 -5.46 9.95
CA LYS A 137 10.52 -5.85 10.34
C LYS A 137 9.71 -4.66 10.88
N ASP A 138 10.38 -3.63 11.44
CA ASP A 138 9.75 -2.54 12.18
C ASP A 138 9.38 -1.33 11.30
N LEU A 139 9.59 -1.42 9.99
CA LEU A 139 9.34 -0.29 9.10
C LEU A 139 7.89 0.19 9.07
N PRO A 140 6.86 -0.67 9.04
CA PRO A 140 5.47 -0.24 9.10
C PRO A 140 5.16 0.58 10.37
N TYR A 141 5.67 0.14 11.51
CA TYR A 141 5.49 0.85 12.79
C TYR A 141 6.23 2.19 12.82
N SER A 142 7.42 2.26 12.19
CA SER A 142 8.14 3.53 12.06
C SER A 142 7.38 4.52 11.19
N VAL A 143 6.77 4.06 10.10
CA VAL A 143 5.93 4.88 9.21
C VAL A 143 4.69 5.37 9.96
N ASP A 144 3.99 4.50 10.68
CA ASP A 144 2.82 4.84 11.47
C ASP A 144 3.12 5.88 12.56
N ALA A 145 4.21 5.69 13.31
CA ALA A 145 4.67 6.64 14.32
C ALA A 145 4.98 8.02 13.72
N LEU A 146 5.59 8.07 12.52
CA LEU A 146 5.87 9.32 11.83
C LEU A 146 4.61 10.02 11.36
N PHE A 147 3.63 9.30 10.80
CA PHE A 147 2.33 9.88 10.46
C PHE A 147 1.61 10.41 11.69
N THR A 148 1.63 9.66 12.79
CA THR A 148 1.06 10.12 14.07
C THR A 148 1.72 11.41 14.54
N ALA A 149 3.04 11.50 14.51
CA ALA A 149 3.77 12.69 14.91
C ALA A 149 3.47 13.91 14.01
N ILE A 150 3.38 13.70 12.70
CA ILE A 150 3.01 14.75 11.75
C ILE A 150 1.60 15.26 12.03
N ASN A 151 0.63 14.37 12.18
CA ASN A 151 -0.78 14.71 12.42
C ASN A 151 -1.01 15.40 13.76
N THR A 152 -0.26 15.00 14.79
CA THR A 152 -0.38 15.58 16.15
C THR A 152 0.53 16.79 16.36
N GLY A 153 1.37 17.13 15.37
CA GLY A 153 2.31 18.25 15.48
C GLY A 153 3.38 18.07 16.54
N ARG A 154 3.89 16.83 16.71
CA ARG A 154 4.86 16.47 17.75
C ARG A 154 6.23 16.20 17.15
N MET A 155 7.28 16.37 17.97
CA MET A 155 8.65 15.98 17.63
C MET A 155 8.81 14.46 17.68
N VAL A 156 9.84 13.95 17.00
CA VAL A 156 10.21 12.52 17.03
C VAL A 156 11.67 12.34 17.38
N ARG A 157 11.95 11.23 18.06
CA ARG A 157 13.31 10.75 18.33
C ARG A 157 13.51 9.40 17.65
N PHE A 158 14.69 9.22 17.05
CA PHE A 158 15.10 7.94 16.43
C PHE A 158 16.62 7.85 16.35
N ARG A 159 17.13 6.65 16.07
CA ARG A 159 18.52 6.43 15.70
C ARG A 159 18.63 6.33 14.19
N TYR A 160 19.53 7.09 13.59
CA TYR A 160 19.72 7.14 12.15
C TYR A 160 21.10 6.67 11.73
N LYS A 161 21.15 5.73 10.78
CA LYS A 161 22.40 5.24 10.20
C LYS A 161 22.68 6.04 8.92
N LYS A 162 23.60 7.03 9.02
CA LYS A 162 24.17 7.72 7.85
C LYS A 162 25.42 6.95 7.39
N ALA A 163 26.58 7.54 7.32
CA ALA A 163 27.84 6.83 7.13
C ALA A 163 28.42 6.49 8.52
N GLY A 164 28.71 5.23 8.82
CA GLY A 164 29.27 4.82 10.10
C GLY A 164 28.26 4.33 11.14
N ARG A 165 28.48 4.66 12.45
CA ARG A 165 27.63 4.19 13.55
C ARG A 165 26.30 4.95 13.61
N PRO A 166 25.18 4.29 13.98
CA PRO A 166 23.90 4.96 14.17
C PRO A 166 23.99 6.02 15.29
N ALA A 167 23.54 7.24 15.00
CA ALA A 167 23.48 8.35 15.95
C ALA A 167 22.02 8.69 16.31
N PRO A 168 21.77 9.23 17.53
CA PRO A 168 20.43 9.71 17.89
C PRO A 168 20.13 11.04 17.22
N TYR A 169 18.86 11.21 16.83
CA TYR A 169 18.29 12.43 16.26
C TYR A 169 16.96 12.72 16.95
N THR A 170 16.74 13.98 17.29
CA THR A 170 15.47 14.57 17.71
C THR A 170 15.13 15.63 16.67
N ILE A 171 14.00 15.53 16.03
CA ILE A 171 13.63 16.40 14.88
C ILE A 171 12.14 16.69 14.86
N SER A 172 11.76 17.71 14.12
CA SER A 172 10.39 18.14 13.89
C SER A 172 9.87 17.59 12.55
N PRO A 173 9.04 16.54 12.52
CA PRO A 173 8.54 15.93 11.29
C PRO A 173 7.44 16.81 10.66
N TRP A 174 7.52 17.02 9.34
CA TRP A 174 6.56 17.86 8.63
C TRP A 174 5.80 17.13 7.56
N GLN A 175 6.49 16.33 6.74
CA GLN A 175 5.88 15.65 5.59
C GLN A 175 6.56 14.31 5.32
N MET A 176 5.78 13.37 4.81
CA MET A 176 6.29 12.14 4.22
C MET A 176 6.28 12.25 2.69
N ALA A 177 7.34 11.76 2.06
CA ALA A 177 7.43 11.63 0.61
C ALA A 177 7.74 10.19 0.23
N TRP A 178 7.24 9.79 -0.94
CA TRP A 178 7.55 8.50 -1.54
C TRP A 178 8.37 8.73 -2.80
N GLU A 179 9.61 8.26 -2.81
CA GLU A 179 10.52 8.41 -3.94
C GLU A 179 11.34 7.14 -4.15
N ASN A 180 11.37 6.65 -5.40
CA ASN A 180 12.12 5.45 -5.80
C ASN A 180 11.87 4.20 -4.94
N GLY A 181 10.61 4.00 -4.51
CA GLY A 181 10.21 2.87 -3.69
C GLY A 181 10.67 2.96 -2.24
N CYS A 182 10.97 4.16 -1.73
CA CYS A 182 11.34 4.41 -0.34
C CYS A 182 10.51 5.55 0.26
N TYR A 183 10.20 5.44 1.56
CA TYR A 183 9.68 6.56 2.33
C TYR A 183 10.81 7.49 2.77
N TYR A 184 10.59 8.78 2.59
CA TYR A 184 11.42 9.85 3.10
C TYR A 184 10.60 10.71 4.05
N LEU A 185 11.19 11.05 5.18
CA LEU A 185 10.68 12.07 6.07
C LEU A 185 11.35 13.39 5.72
N ILE A 186 10.54 14.41 5.44
CA ILE A 186 10.97 15.81 5.32
C ILE A 186 10.71 16.44 6.68
N ALA A 187 11.75 16.94 7.31
CA ALA A 187 11.72 17.40 8.69
C ALA A 187 12.58 18.65 8.87
N TYR A 188 12.25 19.42 9.90
CA TYR A 188 13.08 20.52 10.36
C TYR A 188 14.03 20.04 11.47
N GLN A 189 15.30 20.38 11.34
CA GLN A 189 16.34 20.08 12.30
C GLN A 189 16.98 21.38 12.81
N ASP A 190 17.01 21.56 14.11
CA ASP A 190 17.60 22.71 14.81
C ASP A 190 18.67 22.34 15.83
N GLU A 191 18.77 21.08 16.24
CA GLU A 191 19.74 20.62 17.25
C GLU A 191 21.14 20.32 16.67
N LYS A 192 21.26 20.09 15.37
CA LYS A 192 22.53 19.73 14.71
C LYS A 192 22.72 20.53 13.44
N GLU A 193 23.94 20.97 13.21
CA GLU A 193 24.32 21.59 11.96
C GLU A 193 24.34 20.55 10.77
N PRO A 194 23.97 20.98 9.59
CA PRO A 194 23.38 22.29 9.28
C PRO A 194 21.87 22.33 9.67
N VAL A 195 21.46 23.44 10.27
CA VAL A 195 20.06 23.73 10.64
C VAL A 195 19.20 23.89 9.40
N GLY A 196 17.92 23.49 9.47
CA GLY A 196 16.95 23.66 8.41
C GLY A 196 16.25 22.38 7.97
N ILE A 197 15.68 22.40 6.74
CA ILE A 197 14.97 21.26 6.18
C ILE A 197 15.94 20.13 5.85
N ARG A 198 15.62 18.92 6.27
CA ARG A 198 16.39 17.71 6.08
C ARG A 198 15.52 16.56 5.62
N HIS A 199 16.13 15.64 4.85
CA HIS A 199 15.51 14.44 4.37
C HIS A 199 16.10 13.21 5.06
N TYR A 200 15.24 12.36 5.56
CA TYR A 200 15.65 11.12 6.22
C TYR A 200 14.93 9.93 5.60
N ARG A 201 15.68 8.97 5.11
CA ARG A 201 15.09 7.69 4.65
C ARG A 201 14.58 6.89 5.85
N VAL A 202 13.30 6.54 5.83
CA VAL A 202 12.64 5.87 6.97
C VAL A 202 13.20 4.46 7.21
N ASP A 203 13.61 3.76 6.15
CA ASP A 203 14.24 2.45 6.25
C ASP A 203 15.62 2.47 6.96
N LYS A 204 16.25 3.65 7.11
CA LYS A 204 17.50 3.84 7.87
C LYS A 204 17.27 4.27 9.32
N MET A 205 16.03 4.54 9.73
CA MET A 205 15.67 4.89 11.09
C MET A 205 15.50 3.64 11.96
N ALA A 206 15.78 3.73 13.24
CA ALA A 206 15.52 2.69 14.23
C ALA A 206 14.98 3.31 15.51
N GLY A 207 13.95 2.67 16.11
CA GLY A 207 13.36 3.10 17.37
C GLY A 207 12.71 4.48 17.27
N VAL A 208 11.81 4.66 16.29
CA VAL A 208 11.06 5.91 16.14
C VAL A 208 10.10 6.04 17.31
N THR A 209 10.19 7.14 18.04
CA THR A 209 9.34 7.46 19.20
C THR A 209 8.79 8.86 19.03
N VAL A 210 7.48 9.02 19.17
CA VAL A 210 6.81 10.32 19.22
C VAL A 210 7.05 10.93 20.60
N LEU A 211 7.40 12.20 20.64
CA LEU A 211 7.65 12.95 21.87
C LEU A 211 6.44 13.84 22.21
N ASP A 212 6.38 14.33 23.44
CA ASP A 212 5.33 15.27 23.87
C ASP A 212 5.61 16.71 23.45
N GLU A 213 6.86 17.00 23.03
CA GLU A 213 7.25 18.32 22.60
C GLU A 213 6.61 18.69 21.25
N PRO A 214 6.11 19.94 21.10
CA PRO A 214 5.55 20.42 19.85
C PRO A 214 6.65 20.55 18.79
N ARG A 215 6.32 20.25 17.52
CA ARG A 215 7.25 20.41 16.39
C ARG A 215 7.58 21.88 16.16
N ARG A 216 8.78 22.15 15.65
CA ARG A 216 9.35 23.46 15.36
C ARG A 216 9.53 23.66 13.86
N GLY A 217 9.91 24.87 13.43
CA GLY A 217 10.24 25.19 12.05
C GLY A 217 9.03 25.49 11.15
N LYS A 218 7.90 25.97 11.72
CA LYS A 218 6.66 26.28 10.99
C LYS A 218 6.91 27.25 9.84
N GLU A 219 7.74 28.26 10.03
CA GLU A 219 8.05 29.31 9.04
C GLU A 219 8.73 28.71 7.80
N GLN A 220 9.53 27.65 7.97
CA GLN A 220 10.24 26.98 6.88
C GLN A 220 9.31 26.18 5.94
N PHE A 221 8.11 25.88 6.40
CA PHE A 221 7.13 25.08 5.67
C PHE A 221 5.85 25.84 5.30
N ALA A 222 5.68 27.09 5.75
CA ALA A 222 4.46 27.87 5.54
C ALA A 222 4.18 28.09 4.05
N ASP A 223 5.23 28.41 3.27
CA ASP A 223 5.14 28.74 1.84
C ASP A 223 5.81 27.66 0.97
N LEU A 224 6.06 26.47 1.52
CA LEU A 224 6.72 25.40 0.79
C LEU A 224 5.75 24.72 -0.19
N ASP A 225 5.92 24.99 -1.48
CA ASP A 225 5.30 24.20 -2.55
C ASP A 225 5.99 22.82 -2.62
N LEU A 226 5.39 21.85 -1.91
CA LEU A 226 5.96 20.51 -1.79
C LEU A 226 6.15 19.80 -3.14
N PRO A 227 5.20 19.80 -4.10
CA PRO A 227 5.41 19.26 -5.44
C PRO A 227 6.61 19.87 -6.17
N ALA A 228 6.75 21.19 -6.17
CA ALA A 228 7.89 21.87 -6.78
C ALA A 228 9.20 21.57 -6.04
N TYR A 229 9.14 21.52 -4.72
CA TYR A 229 10.28 21.15 -3.88
C TYR A 229 10.79 19.74 -4.20
N LEU A 230 9.91 18.73 -4.27
CA LEU A 230 10.28 17.35 -4.55
C LEU A 230 10.86 17.17 -5.96
N LYS A 231 10.36 17.91 -6.95
CA LYS A 231 10.90 17.86 -8.32
C LYS A 231 12.36 18.31 -8.42
N LYS A 232 12.77 19.28 -7.57
CA LYS A 232 14.15 19.81 -7.54
C LYS A 232 15.12 18.89 -6.80
N HIS A 233 14.62 18.13 -5.82
CA HIS A 233 15.45 17.27 -4.97
C HIS A 233 15.57 15.87 -5.57
N PHE A 234 16.47 15.72 -6.54
CA PHE A 234 16.74 14.41 -7.15
C PHE A 234 17.17 13.38 -6.10
N GLN A 235 16.43 12.25 -6.01
CA GLN A 235 16.66 11.22 -4.99
C GLN A 235 16.70 11.74 -3.55
N MET A 236 16.04 12.85 -3.28
CA MET A 236 15.99 13.50 -1.96
C MET A 236 17.38 13.93 -1.42
N PHE A 237 18.34 14.14 -2.30
CA PHE A 237 19.58 14.82 -1.91
C PHE A 237 19.28 16.30 -1.64
N GLY A 238 19.70 16.79 -0.48
CA GLY A 238 19.63 18.21 -0.12
C GLY A 238 21.00 18.84 -0.36
N GLY A 239 21.04 19.94 -1.10
CA GLY A 239 22.24 20.70 -1.39
C GLY A 239 21.88 22.02 -2.06
N PRO A 240 22.86 22.81 -2.49
CA PRO A 240 22.57 24.02 -3.25
C PRO A 240 21.86 23.73 -4.57
N GLU A 241 20.98 24.64 -4.97
CA GLU A 241 20.27 24.54 -6.26
C GLU A 241 21.17 24.98 -7.40
N TYR A 242 21.26 24.14 -8.43
CA TYR A 242 21.96 24.46 -9.68
C TYR A 242 20.99 24.34 -10.85
N ARG A 243 21.15 25.22 -11.86
CA ARG A 243 20.50 25.02 -13.15
C ARG A 243 21.41 24.13 -14.00
N VAL A 244 20.90 22.98 -14.39
CA VAL A 244 21.62 22.00 -15.19
C VAL A 244 20.97 21.87 -16.55
N THR A 245 21.77 21.97 -17.62
CA THR A 245 21.32 21.67 -18.99
C THR A 245 21.58 20.19 -19.28
N LEU A 246 20.50 19.46 -19.56
CA LEU A 246 20.57 18.07 -19.97
C LEU A 246 20.44 17.97 -21.50
N ARG A 247 21.40 17.29 -22.15
CA ARG A 247 21.34 16.95 -23.56
C ARG A 247 21.06 15.45 -23.70
N CYS A 248 19.99 15.12 -24.39
CA CYS A 248 19.48 13.76 -24.54
C CYS A 248 19.28 13.41 -26.02
N THR A 249 19.27 12.13 -26.33
CA THR A 249 18.86 11.62 -27.64
C THR A 249 17.33 11.67 -27.77
N SER A 250 16.83 11.86 -28.99
CA SER A 250 15.41 12.08 -29.27
C SER A 250 14.48 10.95 -28.81
N ASP A 251 14.99 9.72 -28.76
CA ASP A 251 14.26 8.55 -28.24
C ASP A 251 13.94 8.62 -26.74
N LEU A 252 14.68 9.44 -25.98
CA LEU A 252 14.46 9.65 -24.54
C LEU A 252 13.46 10.76 -24.23
N GLU A 253 12.91 11.47 -25.23
CA GLU A 253 12.05 12.63 -24.99
C GLU A 253 10.84 12.27 -24.11
N SER A 254 10.16 11.15 -24.40
CA SER A 254 9.01 10.69 -23.61
C SER A 254 9.38 10.43 -22.14
N ALA A 255 10.50 9.74 -21.91
CA ALA A 255 10.98 9.43 -20.56
C ALA A 255 11.39 10.69 -19.80
N MET A 256 11.99 11.68 -20.48
CA MET A 256 12.36 12.95 -19.85
C MET A 256 11.14 13.81 -19.53
N ARG A 257 10.12 13.84 -20.40
CA ARG A 257 8.84 14.49 -20.12
C ARG A 257 8.09 13.85 -18.97
N GLU A 258 8.09 12.53 -18.89
CA GLU A 258 7.52 11.80 -17.76
C GLU A 258 8.25 12.14 -16.45
N ARG A 259 9.57 12.18 -16.47
CA ARG A 259 10.41 12.44 -15.28
C ARG A 259 10.36 13.88 -14.77
N PHE A 260 10.44 14.86 -15.68
CA PHE A 260 10.58 16.28 -15.33
C PHE A 260 9.27 17.07 -15.55
N GLY A 261 8.26 16.45 -16.13
CA GLY A 261 6.97 17.07 -16.42
C GLY A 261 7.01 17.98 -17.66
N ALA A 262 5.93 18.75 -17.84
CA ALA A 262 5.78 19.65 -19.00
C ALA A 262 6.46 21.01 -18.80
N SER A 263 6.97 21.32 -17.60
CA SER A 263 7.52 22.65 -17.29
C SER A 263 8.83 22.99 -18.01
N PRO A 264 9.80 22.07 -18.20
CA PRO A 264 10.99 22.36 -18.97
C PRO A 264 10.68 22.53 -20.45
N ILE A 265 11.32 23.53 -21.08
CA ILE A 265 11.25 23.73 -22.53
C ILE A 265 12.25 22.79 -23.18
N PHE A 266 11.76 21.83 -23.94
CA PHE A 266 12.58 20.89 -24.71
C PHE A 266 12.93 21.51 -26.05
N VAL A 267 14.20 21.84 -26.23
CA VAL A 267 14.72 22.51 -27.44
C VAL A 267 15.37 21.46 -28.35
N PRO A 268 14.84 21.23 -29.57
CA PRO A 268 15.44 20.29 -30.51
C PRO A 268 16.85 20.72 -30.93
N GLU A 269 17.77 19.79 -31.03
CA GLU A 269 19.13 19.99 -31.53
C GLU A 269 19.40 19.02 -32.68
N GLY A 270 19.06 19.43 -33.88
CA GLY A 270 19.05 18.60 -35.06
C GLY A 270 17.90 17.57 -35.04
N LYS A 271 18.14 16.38 -35.64
CA LYS A 271 17.15 15.30 -35.69
C LYS A 271 17.30 14.25 -34.57
N GLU A 272 18.47 14.20 -33.96
CA GLU A 272 18.86 13.09 -33.09
C GLU A 272 18.91 13.48 -31.60
N HIS A 273 18.92 14.78 -31.28
CA HIS A 273 19.10 15.26 -29.92
C HIS A 273 18.13 16.39 -29.59
N PHE A 274 17.93 16.58 -28.30
CA PHE A 274 17.29 17.77 -27.69
C PHE A 274 18.01 18.12 -26.40
N HIS A 275 17.85 19.36 -25.96
CA HIS A 275 18.31 19.78 -24.63
C HIS A 275 17.23 20.54 -23.88
N PHE A 276 17.36 20.60 -22.57
CA PHE A 276 16.45 21.34 -21.68
C PHE A 276 17.15 21.67 -20.36
N ASP A 277 16.70 22.75 -19.74
CA ASP A 277 17.22 23.19 -18.44
C ASP A 277 16.31 22.78 -17.31
N VAL A 278 16.89 22.27 -16.23
CA VAL A 278 16.19 21.92 -15.00
C VAL A 278 16.94 22.41 -13.77
N PRO A 279 16.22 22.95 -12.76
CA PRO A 279 16.81 23.21 -11.45
C PRO A 279 16.92 21.88 -10.70
N VAL A 280 18.11 21.59 -10.17
CA VAL A 280 18.39 20.39 -9.35
C VAL A 280 19.18 20.78 -8.12
N CYS A 281 18.88 20.10 -6.99
CA CYS A 281 19.65 20.19 -5.77
C CYS A 281 20.62 19.00 -5.71
N VAL A 282 21.93 19.26 -5.57
CA VAL A 282 23.00 18.25 -5.56
C VAL A 282 23.99 18.49 -4.42
#